data_8929ca7bb8901033297fc868a166c9c5
#
_entry.id   8929ca7bb8901033297fc868a166c9c5
#
_cell.length_a   1.000
_cell.length_b   1.000
_cell.length_c   1.000
_cell.angle_alpha   90.00
_cell.angle_beta   90.00
_cell.angle_gamma   90.00
#
_symmetry.space_group_name_H-M   'P 1'
#
loop_
_entity.id
_entity.type
_entity.pdbx_description
1 polymer ?
#
loop_
_entity_poly.entity_id
_entity_poly.type
_entity_poly.pdbx_seq_one_letter_code
_entity_poly.pdbx_strand_id
1 'polypeptide(L)'
;MECVPSKVSLKTPLVKFEKGKEPELSMNIPMVSAIMQSVSDDRLAIALAQEGGLSFIYGSQTIESQAGMIEKVKRYRAGFVVSDSNVSPEMTLQDVLSLTERTGHSTIAVTEDGSPNGKLLGIVTNKDYRVSRMAPDTKVKDFMTRLGDLVYAQEETTLKEANDIIWEHKINCLPLVNKNQELVYLVFRKDYDTHKKNENELIDGSKRYMVGAGINTRDYEERVPALLKAGADVLCIDSSEGFSEWQKLTIDYIRRNYGDSVKVGAGNVVDAEGFRFLADAGADFVKVGIGGGAICITRCV
;
A
#
# COMPACT_ATOMS: atom_id res chain seq x y z
N MET A 1 -4.33 7.11 -39.86
CA MET A 1 -4.80 6.20 -38.77
C MET A 1 -5.60 7.08 -37.84
N GLU A 2 -6.91 6.91 -37.77
CA GLU A 2 -7.76 7.70 -36.88
C GLU A 2 -7.59 7.20 -35.46
N CYS A 3 -7.05 8.02 -34.57
CA CYS A 3 -6.93 7.72 -33.15
C CYS A 3 -8.24 8.07 -32.46
N VAL A 4 -9.04 7.05 -32.13
CA VAL A 4 -10.30 7.22 -31.40
C VAL A 4 -10.02 7.02 -29.92
N PRO A 5 -10.24 8.03 -29.03
CA PRO A 5 -9.91 7.94 -27.60
C PRO A 5 -10.47 6.70 -26.91
N SER A 6 -11.69 6.29 -27.24
CA SER A 6 -12.34 5.09 -26.66
C SER A 6 -11.69 3.74 -27.05
N LYS A 7 -10.76 3.75 -28.01
CA LYS A 7 -10.01 2.55 -28.46
C LYS A 7 -8.56 2.57 -28.01
N VAL A 8 -8.12 3.56 -27.24
CA VAL A 8 -6.76 3.66 -26.71
C VAL A 8 -6.63 2.79 -25.48
N SER A 9 -5.60 1.92 -25.46
CA SER A 9 -5.19 1.20 -24.25
C SER A 9 -4.18 2.05 -23.48
N LEU A 10 -4.40 2.23 -22.19
CA LEU A 10 -3.45 2.88 -21.28
C LEU A 10 -2.41 1.91 -20.71
N LYS A 11 -2.60 0.61 -20.93
CA LYS A 11 -1.63 -0.40 -20.48
C LYS A 11 -0.28 -0.14 -21.14
N THR A 12 0.76 -0.01 -20.32
CA THR A 12 2.10 0.32 -20.77
C THR A 12 3.16 -0.52 -20.08
N PRO A 13 4.23 -0.97 -20.78
CA PRO A 13 5.34 -1.66 -20.15
C PRO A 13 6.09 -0.69 -19.22
N LEU A 14 6.51 -1.20 -18.06
CA LEU A 14 7.42 -0.47 -17.18
C LEU A 14 8.89 -0.84 -17.48
N VAL A 15 9.15 -2.09 -17.79
CA VAL A 15 10.50 -2.62 -18.01
C VAL A 15 10.77 -2.88 -19.48
N LYS A 16 12.07 -2.92 -19.84
CA LYS A 16 12.51 -3.29 -21.20
C LYS A 16 11.87 -4.60 -21.63
N PHE A 17 11.54 -4.72 -22.91
CA PHE A 17 10.96 -5.91 -23.51
C PHE A 17 11.37 -6.03 -24.97
N GLU A 18 11.33 -7.24 -25.50
CA GLU A 18 11.58 -7.49 -26.92
C GLU A 18 10.30 -7.25 -27.74
N LYS A 19 10.45 -6.65 -28.90
CA LYS A 19 9.33 -6.40 -29.83
C LYS A 19 8.61 -7.71 -30.17
N GLY A 20 7.31 -7.76 -29.87
CA GLY A 20 6.47 -8.95 -30.12
C GLY A 20 6.39 -9.92 -28.94
N LYS A 21 7.07 -9.66 -27.84
CA LYS A 21 6.89 -10.38 -26.58
C LYS A 21 6.12 -9.52 -25.57
N GLU A 22 5.39 -10.17 -24.68
CA GLU A 22 4.77 -9.45 -23.55
C GLU A 22 5.86 -8.99 -22.58
N PRO A 23 5.79 -7.74 -22.09
CA PRO A 23 6.72 -7.26 -21.07
C PRO A 23 6.48 -7.98 -19.74
N GLU A 24 7.56 -8.30 -19.03
CA GLU A 24 7.47 -9.00 -17.74
C GLU A 24 6.77 -8.18 -16.66
N LEU A 25 6.80 -6.85 -16.77
CA LEU A 25 6.10 -5.93 -15.87
C LEU A 25 5.47 -4.80 -16.66
N SER A 26 4.14 -4.68 -16.52
CA SER A 26 3.34 -3.62 -17.13
C SER A 26 2.48 -2.93 -16.08
N MET A 27 2.13 -1.69 -16.33
CA MET A 27 1.12 -0.93 -15.58
C MET A 27 -0.16 -0.85 -16.39
N ASN A 28 -1.30 -0.73 -15.72
CA ASN A 28 -2.60 -0.59 -16.38
C ASN A 28 -2.89 0.85 -16.81
N ILE A 29 -2.26 1.83 -16.15
CA ILE A 29 -2.20 3.23 -16.58
C ILE A 29 -0.74 3.73 -16.56
N PRO A 30 -0.34 4.66 -17.44
CA PRO A 30 1.03 5.16 -17.53
C PRO A 30 1.34 6.22 -16.44
N MET A 31 1.12 5.88 -15.19
CA MET A 31 1.32 6.78 -14.04
C MET A 31 2.22 6.14 -13.00
N VAL A 32 3.30 6.84 -12.66
CA VAL A 32 4.28 6.43 -11.64
C VAL A 32 4.49 7.58 -10.67
N SER A 33 4.54 7.29 -9.37
CA SER A 33 4.81 8.33 -8.38
C SER A 33 6.27 8.73 -8.33
N ALA A 34 6.54 10.00 -8.00
CA ALA A 34 7.90 10.48 -7.75
C ALA A 34 8.44 9.90 -6.43
N ILE A 35 9.74 9.53 -6.41
CA ILE A 35 10.40 8.94 -5.23
C ILE A 35 10.75 10.04 -4.22
N MET A 36 9.73 10.62 -3.60
CA MET A 36 9.85 11.76 -2.71
C MET A 36 9.09 11.54 -1.41
N GLN A 37 9.68 11.94 -0.28
CA GLN A 37 9.08 11.78 1.05
C GLN A 37 7.68 12.38 1.18
N SER A 38 7.46 13.55 0.57
CA SER A 38 6.16 14.23 0.61
C SER A 38 5.12 13.67 -0.37
N VAL A 39 5.47 12.66 -1.17
CA VAL A 39 4.63 12.15 -2.27
C VAL A 39 4.34 10.66 -2.09
N SER A 40 5.36 9.82 -1.92
CA SER A 40 5.27 8.38 -2.15
C SER A 40 5.37 7.56 -0.85
N ASP A 41 4.36 7.66 -0.02
CA ASP A 41 4.15 6.79 1.15
C ASP A 41 3.31 5.54 0.80
N ASP A 42 3.05 4.68 1.80
CA ASP A 42 2.21 3.49 1.68
C ASP A 42 0.77 3.82 1.28
N ARG A 43 0.23 4.97 1.68
CA ARG A 43 -1.14 5.41 1.37
C ARG A 43 -1.29 5.74 -0.11
N LEU A 44 -0.36 6.55 -0.66
CA LEU A 44 -0.35 6.83 -2.09
C LEU A 44 -0.09 5.56 -2.90
N ALA A 45 0.80 4.67 -2.42
CA ALA A 45 1.09 3.42 -3.12
C ALA A 45 -0.16 2.55 -3.29
N ILE A 46 -0.97 2.41 -2.24
CA ILE A 46 -2.25 1.70 -2.28
C ILE A 46 -3.21 2.39 -3.26
N ALA A 47 -3.42 3.71 -3.12
CA ALA A 47 -4.35 4.45 -3.95
C ALA A 47 -3.97 4.40 -5.44
N LEU A 48 -2.68 4.53 -5.76
CA LEU A 48 -2.21 4.50 -7.14
C LEU A 48 -2.30 3.09 -7.75
N ALA A 49 -2.02 2.04 -6.97
CA ALA A 49 -2.20 0.67 -7.41
C ALA A 49 -3.68 0.32 -7.66
N GLN A 50 -4.61 0.87 -6.87
CA GLN A 50 -6.05 0.75 -7.11
C GLN A 50 -6.47 1.32 -8.46
N GLU A 51 -5.86 2.40 -8.91
CA GLU A 51 -6.12 3.03 -10.21
C GLU A 51 -5.31 2.42 -11.36
N GLY A 52 -4.39 1.49 -11.08
CA GLY A 52 -3.61 0.77 -12.08
C GLY A 52 -2.22 1.32 -12.35
N GLY A 53 -1.78 2.32 -11.60
CA GLY A 53 -0.43 2.87 -11.62
C GLY A 53 0.51 2.24 -10.60
N LEU A 54 1.75 2.69 -10.55
CA LEU A 54 2.78 2.15 -9.65
C LEU A 54 3.42 3.26 -8.81
N SER A 55 3.51 3.05 -7.51
CA SER A 55 4.25 3.94 -6.61
C SER A 55 5.58 3.33 -6.19
N PHE A 56 6.60 4.17 -6.11
CA PHE A 56 7.89 3.82 -5.52
C PHE A 56 8.03 4.46 -4.15
N ILE A 57 7.98 3.65 -3.09
CA ILE A 57 8.17 4.13 -1.71
C ILE A 57 9.52 4.83 -1.58
N TYR A 58 9.53 6.05 -1.02
CA TYR A 58 10.73 6.87 -0.92
C TYR A 58 11.82 6.23 -0.06
N GLY A 59 13.10 6.42 -0.46
CA GLY A 59 14.27 5.85 0.20
C GLY A 59 14.91 6.74 1.27
N SER A 60 14.49 8.01 1.42
CA SER A 60 15.05 8.96 2.42
C SER A 60 14.50 8.71 3.83
N GLN A 61 14.60 7.47 4.29
CA GLN A 61 14.16 6.98 5.59
C GLN A 61 14.97 5.74 5.98
N THR A 62 14.78 5.21 7.20
CA THR A 62 15.43 3.97 7.60
C THR A 62 14.93 2.78 6.78
N ILE A 63 15.76 1.74 6.69
CA ILE A 63 15.44 0.53 5.94
C ILE A 63 14.18 -0.13 6.52
N GLU A 64 14.08 -0.20 7.85
CA GLU A 64 12.95 -0.81 8.56
C GLU A 64 11.64 -0.05 8.30
N SER A 65 11.69 1.28 8.30
CA SER A 65 10.52 2.12 8.01
C SER A 65 10.03 1.92 6.58
N GLN A 66 10.95 1.90 5.61
CA GLN A 66 10.62 1.68 4.21
C GLN A 66 10.07 0.26 3.96
N ALA A 67 10.71 -0.75 4.53
CA ALA A 67 10.23 -2.14 4.48
C ALA A 67 8.84 -2.28 5.09
N GLY A 68 8.59 -1.64 6.23
CA GLY A 68 7.27 -1.62 6.87
C GLY A 68 6.17 -1.00 6.01
N MET A 69 6.47 0.07 5.26
CA MET A 69 5.53 0.65 4.29
C MET A 69 5.22 -0.32 3.14
N ILE A 70 6.23 -1.00 2.60
CA ILE A 70 6.06 -2.01 1.54
C ILE A 70 5.20 -3.17 2.05
N GLU A 71 5.48 -3.69 3.25
CA GLU A 71 4.67 -4.74 3.85
C GLU A 71 3.21 -4.34 4.03
N LYS A 72 2.93 -3.09 4.42
CA LYS A 72 1.55 -2.58 4.52
C LYS A 72 0.85 -2.61 3.16
N VAL A 73 1.51 -2.18 2.07
CA VAL A 73 0.95 -2.26 0.72
C VAL A 73 0.68 -3.71 0.33
N LYS A 74 1.64 -4.62 0.58
CA LYS A 74 1.51 -6.04 0.25
C LYS A 74 0.46 -6.79 1.07
N ARG A 75 0.23 -6.37 2.31
CA ARG A 75 -0.83 -6.93 3.18
C ARG A 75 -2.19 -6.30 2.91
N TYR A 76 -2.23 -5.15 2.25
CA TYR A 76 -3.49 -4.50 1.95
C TYR A 76 -4.35 -5.41 1.07
N ARG A 77 -5.55 -5.68 1.54
CA ARG A 77 -6.58 -6.45 0.81
C ARG A 77 -7.74 -5.51 0.54
N ALA A 78 -8.06 -5.29 -0.72
CA ALA A 78 -9.18 -4.44 -1.06
C ALA A 78 -10.48 -4.94 -0.40
N GLY A 79 -11.19 -4.03 0.24
CA GLY A 79 -12.36 -4.35 1.04
C GLY A 79 -12.07 -4.91 2.44
N PHE A 80 -10.78 -5.10 2.82
CA PHE A 80 -10.36 -5.53 4.15
C PHE A 80 -9.60 -4.40 4.83
N VAL A 81 -10.12 -3.87 5.90
CA VAL A 81 -9.55 -2.71 6.62
C VAL A 81 -8.83 -3.20 7.87
N VAL A 82 -7.55 -2.88 8.02
CA VAL A 82 -6.87 -3.00 9.31
C VAL A 82 -7.40 -1.89 10.20
N SER A 83 -7.94 -2.24 11.37
CA SER A 83 -8.51 -1.25 12.26
C SER A 83 -7.42 -0.37 12.87
N ASP A 84 -7.54 0.93 12.69
CA ASP A 84 -6.72 1.97 13.35
C ASP A 84 -7.48 2.67 14.49
N SER A 85 -8.69 2.23 14.74
CA SER A 85 -9.63 2.82 15.69
C SER A 85 -10.12 1.73 16.66
N ASN A 86 -9.36 1.51 17.72
CA ASN A 86 -9.60 0.45 18.70
C ASN A 86 -9.65 1.04 20.11
N VAL A 87 -10.42 0.40 20.97
CA VAL A 87 -10.52 0.74 22.40
C VAL A 87 -10.44 -0.52 23.25
N SER A 88 -10.04 -0.37 24.51
CA SER A 88 -10.15 -1.44 25.49
C SER A 88 -11.49 -1.37 26.26
N PRO A 89 -11.94 -2.45 26.89
CA PRO A 89 -13.18 -2.46 27.70
C PRO A 89 -13.20 -1.46 28.84
N GLU A 90 -12.04 -1.07 29.34
CA GLU A 90 -11.89 -0.15 30.46
C GLU A 90 -11.86 1.34 30.06
N MET A 91 -11.77 1.62 28.76
CA MET A 91 -11.93 2.98 28.24
C MET A 91 -13.37 3.46 28.39
N THR A 92 -13.59 4.75 28.22
CA THR A 92 -14.87 5.41 28.51
C THR A 92 -15.61 5.82 27.23
N LEU A 93 -16.89 6.19 27.36
CA LEU A 93 -17.66 6.78 26.27
C LEU A 93 -16.98 8.06 25.74
N GLN A 94 -16.38 8.88 26.62
CA GLN A 94 -15.63 10.06 26.20
C GLN A 94 -14.45 9.71 25.30
N ASP A 95 -13.73 8.63 25.60
CA ASP A 95 -12.62 8.14 24.76
C ASP A 95 -13.12 7.71 23.38
N VAL A 96 -14.25 6.99 23.32
CA VAL A 96 -14.92 6.60 22.07
C VAL A 96 -15.31 7.80 21.23
N LEU A 97 -15.90 8.83 21.84
CA LEU A 97 -16.32 10.07 21.15
C LEU A 97 -15.12 10.83 20.61
N SER A 98 -14.07 10.98 21.42
CA SER A 98 -12.81 11.64 21.00
C SER A 98 -12.13 10.89 19.87
N LEU A 99 -12.14 9.55 19.90
CA LEU A 99 -11.60 8.71 18.82
C LEU A 99 -12.43 8.87 17.54
N THR A 100 -13.76 8.84 17.64
CA THR A 100 -14.69 9.04 16.51
C THR A 100 -14.50 10.43 15.88
N GLU A 101 -14.37 11.48 16.68
CA GLU A 101 -14.13 12.84 16.19
C GLU A 101 -12.81 12.95 15.43
N ARG A 102 -11.75 12.33 15.96
CA ARG A 102 -10.41 12.35 15.35
C ARG A 102 -10.33 11.54 14.07
N THR A 103 -10.97 10.37 14.01
CA THR A 103 -10.83 9.42 12.89
C THR A 103 -11.98 9.46 11.89
N GLY A 104 -13.15 9.97 12.28
CA GLY A 104 -14.37 9.91 11.48
C GLY A 104 -15.03 8.53 11.43
N HIS A 105 -14.49 7.55 12.18
CA HIS A 105 -15.00 6.18 12.17
C HIS A 105 -16.13 5.99 13.19
N SER A 106 -17.25 5.42 12.73
CA SER A 106 -18.43 5.14 13.56
C SER A 106 -18.51 3.68 14.06
N THR A 107 -17.60 2.82 13.61
CA THR A 107 -17.44 1.44 14.07
C THR A 107 -16.06 1.29 14.66
N ILE A 108 -15.98 0.95 15.92
CA ILE A 108 -14.75 0.87 16.71
C ILE A 108 -14.64 -0.54 17.26
N ALA A 109 -13.54 -1.22 16.99
CA ALA A 109 -13.29 -2.54 17.55
C ALA A 109 -12.90 -2.44 19.03
N VAL A 110 -13.41 -3.35 19.84
CA VAL A 110 -13.03 -3.50 21.25
C VAL A 110 -12.10 -4.68 21.36
N THR A 111 -10.83 -4.41 21.65
CA THR A 111 -9.81 -5.42 21.87
C THR A 111 -9.36 -5.44 23.34
N GLU A 112 -8.76 -6.51 23.79
CA GLU A 112 -8.38 -6.71 25.21
C GLU A 112 -7.55 -5.54 25.75
N ASP A 113 -6.61 -5.04 24.95
CA ASP A 113 -5.66 -3.99 25.30
C ASP A 113 -5.87 -2.67 24.53
N GLY A 114 -6.86 -2.59 23.63
CA GLY A 114 -7.09 -1.46 22.73
C GLY A 114 -6.14 -1.40 21.54
N SER A 115 -5.32 -2.43 21.29
CA SER A 115 -4.40 -2.50 20.16
C SER A 115 -5.09 -2.94 18.87
N PRO A 116 -4.54 -2.61 17.68
CA PRO A 116 -5.10 -3.01 16.39
C PRO A 116 -5.19 -4.53 16.17
N ASN A 117 -4.29 -5.30 16.80
CA ASN A 117 -4.20 -6.75 16.66
C ASN A 117 -4.47 -7.48 17.98
N GLY A 118 -5.09 -6.80 18.93
CA GLY A 118 -5.47 -7.40 20.21
C GLY A 118 -6.60 -8.42 20.06
N LYS A 119 -6.80 -9.24 21.09
CA LYS A 119 -7.90 -10.21 21.14
C LYS A 119 -9.23 -9.47 21.05
N LEU A 120 -10.07 -9.84 20.08
CA LEU A 120 -11.38 -9.21 19.86
C LEU A 120 -12.35 -9.59 20.99
N LEU A 121 -12.92 -8.58 21.63
CA LEU A 121 -13.92 -8.74 22.70
C LEU A 121 -15.30 -8.25 22.27
N GLY A 122 -15.38 -7.39 21.26
CA GLY A 122 -16.63 -6.83 20.75
C GLY A 122 -16.43 -5.68 19.78
N ILE A 123 -17.49 -4.95 19.52
CA ILE A 123 -17.48 -3.69 18.76
C ILE A 123 -18.35 -2.65 19.45
N VAL A 124 -18.06 -1.38 19.13
CA VAL A 124 -18.92 -0.23 19.45
C VAL A 124 -19.31 0.45 18.17
N THR A 125 -20.59 0.74 18.04
CA THR A 125 -21.14 1.52 16.94
C THR A 125 -21.99 2.67 17.48
N ASN A 126 -22.38 3.61 16.63
CA ASN A 126 -23.28 4.70 17.01
C ASN A 126 -24.69 4.25 17.46
N LYS A 127 -25.01 2.96 17.36
CA LYS A 127 -26.27 2.36 17.85
C LYS A 127 -26.17 1.91 19.31
N ASP A 128 -24.96 1.71 19.82
CA ASP A 128 -24.70 1.13 21.14
C ASP A 128 -24.76 2.18 22.27
N TYR A 129 -24.69 3.48 21.93
CA TYR A 129 -24.72 4.56 22.92
C TYR A 129 -25.60 5.73 22.51
N ARG A 130 -26.04 6.47 23.51
CA ARG A 130 -26.76 7.76 23.35
C ARG A 130 -26.12 8.81 24.25
N VAL A 131 -25.41 9.75 23.65
CA VAL A 131 -24.67 10.81 24.36
C VAL A 131 -25.58 11.60 25.33
N SER A 132 -26.86 11.78 24.97
CA SER A 132 -27.84 12.51 25.82
C SER A 132 -28.35 11.73 27.05
N ARG A 133 -27.99 10.41 27.14
CA ARG A 133 -28.54 9.51 28.18
C ARG A 133 -27.48 8.70 28.92
N MET A 134 -26.24 8.77 28.50
CA MET A 134 -25.12 8.03 29.09
C MET A 134 -24.10 9.02 29.65
N ALA A 135 -23.55 8.70 30.81
CA ALA A 135 -22.49 9.50 31.41
C ALA A 135 -21.18 9.33 30.60
N PRO A 136 -20.39 10.40 30.43
CA PRO A 136 -19.16 10.37 29.66
C PRO A 136 -18.11 9.36 30.17
N ASP A 137 -18.14 9.03 31.45
CA ASP A 137 -17.26 8.08 32.14
C ASP A 137 -17.77 6.61 32.10
N THR A 138 -18.92 6.35 31.46
CA THR A 138 -19.46 4.99 31.27
C THR A 138 -18.44 4.15 30.53
N LYS A 139 -18.14 2.95 31.08
CA LYS A 139 -17.14 2.06 30.52
C LYS A 139 -17.62 1.39 29.24
N VAL A 140 -16.72 1.19 28.28
CA VAL A 140 -17.00 0.53 26.99
C VAL A 140 -17.64 -0.85 27.18
N LYS A 141 -17.16 -1.64 28.14
CA LYS A 141 -17.70 -2.98 28.46
C LYS A 141 -19.19 -2.99 28.84
N ASP A 142 -19.74 -1.85 29.27
CA ASP A 142 -21.12 -1.72 29.73
C ASP A 142 -22.12 -1.45 28.59
N PHE A 143 -21.61 -1.01 27.42
CA PHE A 143 -22.45 -0.69 26.26
C PHE A 143 -22.00 -1.30 24.94
N MET A 144 -20.83 -1.93 24.86
CA MET A 144 -20.36 -2.58 23.63
C MET A 144 -21.24 -3.78 23.24
N THR A 145 -21.35 -4.09 21.97
CA THR A 145 -21.81 -5.38 21.48
C THR A 145 -20.70 -6.41 21.74
N ARG A 146 -20.97 -7.38 22.61
CA ARG A 146 -19.97 -8.38 23.02
C ARG A 146 -19.73 -9.43 21.96
N LEU A 147 -18.56 -10.07 21.98
CA LEU A 147 -18.19 -11.11 21.01
C LEU A 147 -19.21 -12.24 20.89
N GLY A 148 -19.88 -12.62 22.01
CA GLY A 148 -20.94 -13.67 22.01
C GLY A 148 -22.19 -13.30 21.21
N ASP A 149 -22.46 -12.00 21.03
CA ASP A 149 -23.59 -11.47 20.29
C ASP A 149 -23.17 -10.92 18.91
N LEU A 150 -21.86 -11.05 18.58
CA LEU A 150 -21.27 -10.47 17.38
C LEU A 150 -21.11 -11.54 16.30
N VAL A 151 -21.53 -11.19 15.09
CA VAL A 151 -21.17 -11.97 13.90
C VAL A 151 -19.74 -11.63 13.51
N TYR A 152 -18.85 -12.61 13.46
CA TYR A 152 -17.47 -12.50 13.01
C TYR A 152 -17.07 -13.73 12.19
N ALA A 153 -15.95 -13.67 11.47
CA ALA A 153 -15.46 -14.79 10.68
C ALA A 153 -13.93 -14.94 10.82
N GLN A 154 -13.36 -15.95 10.18
CA GLN A 154 -11.92 -16.22 10.21
C GLN A 154 -11.17 -15.39 9.16
N GLU A 155 -9.88 -15.14 9.36
CA GLU A 155 -9.03 -14.31 8.48
C GLU A 155 -8.93 -14.84 7.05
N GLU A 156 -9.12 -16.14 6.83
CA GLU A 156 -9.09 -16.78 5.51
C GLU A 156 -10.35 -16.48 4.68
N THR A 157 -11.41 -15.93 5.29
CA THR A 157 -12.67 -15.61 4.63
C THR A 157 -12.43 -14.69 3.43
N THR A 158 -12.94 -15.06 2.28
CA THR A 158 -12.85 -14.24 1.07
C THR A 158 -13.79 -13.03 1.14
N LEU A 159 -13.52 -11.99 0.35
CA LEU A 159 -14.37 -10.80 0.31
C LEU A 159 -15.83 -11.15 -0.09
N LYS A 160 -16.00 -12.11 -1.00
CA LYS A 160 -17.32 -12.58 -1.41
C LYS A 160 -18.07 -13.25 -0.25
N GLU A 161 -17.43 -14.20 0.43
CA GLU A 161 -18.01 -14.89 1.60
C GLU A 161 -18.33 -13.90 2.72
N ALA A 162 -17.40 -12.96 3.00
CA ALA A 162 -17.63 -11.91 3.99
C ALA A 162 -18.85 -11.04 3.64
N ASN A 163 -19.01 -10.72 2.36
CA ASN A 163 -20.19 -9.97 1.89
C ASN A 163 -21.48 -10.78 1.98
N ASP A 164 -21.45 -12.06 1.68
CA ASP A 164 -22.62 -12.95 1.81
C ASP A 164 -23.06 -13.02 3.30
N ILE A 165 -22.11 -13.16 4.23
CA ILE A 165 -22.38 -13.11 5.68
C ILE A 165 -22.98 -11.77 6.10
N ILE A 166 -22.40 -10.65 5.62
CA ILE A 166 -22.90 -9.28 5.90
C ILE A 166 -24.36 -9.12 5.46
N TRP A 167 -24.73 -9.65 4.27
CA TRP A 167 -26.08 -9.59 3.75
C TRP A 167 -27.05 -10.48 4.50
N GLU A 168 -26.66 -11.72 4.79
CA GLU A 168 -27.48 -12.70 5.53
C GLU A 168 -27.85 -12.19 6.92
N HIS A 169 -26.84 -11.67 7.66
CA HIS A 169 -27.01 -11.16 9.02
C HIS A 169 -27.45 -9.69 9.10
N LYS A 170 -27.60 -9.01 7.96
CA LYS A 170 -28.00 -7.59 7.86
C LYS A 170 -27.11 -6.64 8.70
N ILE A 171 -25.82 -6.93 8.78
CA ILE A 171 -24.83 -6.13 9.47
C ILE A 171 -24.11 -5.18 8.51
N ASN A 172 -23.42 -4.17 9.04
CA ASN A 172 -22.66 -3.20 8.25
C ASN A 172 -21.15 -3.43 8.28
N CYS A 173 -20.68 -4.21 9.26
CA CYS A 173 -19.28 -4.52 9.48
C CYS A 173 -19.15 -5.98 9.95
N LEU A 174 -18.20 -6.70 9.39
CA LEU A 174 -17.83 -8.06 9.77
C LEU A 174 -16.37 -8.04 10.25
N PRO A 175 -16.09 -8.25 11.53
CA PRO A 175 -14.74 -8.47 12.02
C PRO A 175 -14.21 -9.84 11.57
N LEU A 176 -12.93 -9.88 11.17
CA LEU A 176 -12.21 -11.11 10.88
C LEU A 176 -11.12 -11.32 11.92
N VAL A 177 -11.05 -12.52 12.45
CA VAL A 177 -10.09 -12.90 13.51
C VAL A 177 -9.22 -14.07 13.05
N ASN A 178 -8.02 -14.15 13.61
CA ASN A 178 -7.16 -15.32 13.44
C ASN A 178 -7.55 -16.44 14.42
N LYS A 179 -6.81 -17.55 14.38
CA LYS A 179 -7.02 -18.74 15.26
C LYS A 179 -6.89 -18.44 16.75
N ASN A 180 -6.22 -17.35 17.13
CA ASN A 180 -6.07 -16.89 18.51
C ASN A 180 -7.18 -15.92 18.93
N GLN A 181 -8.18 -15.67 18.08
CA GLN A 181 -9.23 -14.65 18.22
C GLN A 181 -8.70 -13.21 18.25
N GLU A 182 -7.51 -12.97 17.70
CA GLU A 182 -6.99 -11.62 17.51
C GLU A 182 -7.59 -10.98 16.28
N LEU A 183 -7.94 -9.70 16.37
CA LEU A 183 -8.51 -8.94 15.26
C LEU A 183 -7.48 -8.78 14.14
N VAL A 184 -7.84 -9.16 12.92
CA VAL A 184 -6.98 -9.01 11.74
C VAL A 184 -7.53 -7.93 10.80
N TYR A 185 -8.82 -8.03 10.46
CA TYR A 185 -9.49 -7.11 9.55
C TYR A 185 -10.90 -6.77 9.98
N LEU A 186 -11.41 -5.65 9.48
CA LEU A 186 -12.82 -5.31 9.41
C LEU A 186 -13.24 -5.28 7.94
N VAL A 187 -14.37 -5.89 7.60
CA VAL A 187 -14.98 -5.81 6.27
C VAL A 187 -16.26 -5.01 6.37
N PHE A 188 -16.37 -3.95 5.57
CA PHE A 188 -17.57 -3.10 5.56
C PHE A 188 -18.40 -3.34 4.30
N ARG A 189 -19.72 -3.36 4.47
CA ARG A 189 -20.67 -3.51 3.36
C ARG A 189 -20.43 -2.51 2.22
N LYS A 190 -20.15 -1.25 2.55
CA LYS A 190 -19.91 -0.17 1.57
C LYS A 190 -18.69 -0.41 0.68
N ASP A 191 -17.67 -1.10 1.20
CA ASP A 191 -16.39 -1.26 0.51
C ASP A 191 -16.44 -2.35 -0.56
N TYR A 192 -17.38 -3.31 -0.44
CA TYR A 192 -17.57 -4.35 -1.44
C TYR A 192 -18.01 -3.79 -2.80
N ASP A 193 -18.96 -2.86 -2.81
CA ASP A 193 -19.46 -2.26 -4.06
C ASP A 193 -18.40 -1.36 -4.73
N THR A 194 -17.56 -0.74 -3.96
CA THR A 194 -16.45 0.10 -4.45
C THR A 194 -15.39 -0.75 -5.10
N HIS A 195 -15.01 -1.86 -4.47
CA HIS A 195 -13.96 -2.76 -4.98
C HIS A 195 -14.39 -3.48 -6.27
N LYS A 196 -15.64 -3.90 -6.38
CA LYS A 196 -16.16 -4.60 -7.58
C LYS A 196 -16.09 -3.75 -8.86
N LYS A 197 -15.93 -2.42 -8.74
CA LYS A 197 -15.85 -1.49 -9.87
C LYS A 197 -14.42 -1.23 -10.36
N ASN A 198 -13.41 -1.72 -9.67
CA ASN A 198 -12.00 -1.40 -9.95
C ASN A 198 -11.37 -2.50 -10.82
N GLU A 199 -11.64 -2.47 -12.14
CA GLU A 199 -11.07 -3.41 -13.12
C GLU A 199 -9.60 -3.13 -13.45
N ASN A 200 -9.09 -1.95 -13.06
CA ASN A 200 -7.75 -1.48 -13.42
C ASN A 200 -6.68 -1.75 -12.36
N GLU A 201 -7.01 -2.36 -11.24
CA GLU A 201 -6.04 -2.57 -10.14
C GLU A 201 -4.74 -3.22 -10.62
N LEU A 202 -3.62 -2.65 -10.18
CA LEU A 202 -2.29 -3.20 -10.46
C LEU A 202 -1.91 -4.19 -9.35
N ILE A 203 -2.05 -5.49 -9.66
CA ILE A 203 -1.82 -6.58 -8.70
C ILE A 203 -0.78 -7.56 -9.23
N ASP A 204 -0.08 -8.22 -8.30
CA ASP A 204 0.85 -9.30 -8.59
C ASP A 204 0.13 -10.65 -8.81
N GLY A 205 0.89 -11.69 -9.16
CA GLY A 205 0.36 -13.04 -9.37
C GLY A 205 -0.34 -13.66 -8.15
N SER A 206 -0.13 -13.11 -6.95
CA SER A 206 -0.79 -13.50 -5.70
C SER A 206 -1.97 -12.59 -5.35
N LYS A 207 -2.40 -11.72 -6.27
CA LYS A 207 -3.48 -10.75 -6.09
C LYS A 207 -3.23 -9.71 -4.99
N ARG A 208 -1.96 -9.35 -4.76
CA ARG A 208 -1.55 -8.27 -3.86
C ARG A 208 -1.18 -7.04 -4.69
N TYR A 209 -1.39 -5.84 -4.18
CA TYR A 209 -0.99 -4.63 -4.87
C TYR A 209 0.51 -4.62 -5.16
N MET A 210 0.87 -4.17 -6.36
CA MET A 210 2.25 -3.99 -6.75
C MET A 210 2.80 -2.68 -6.19
N VAL A 211 4.06 -2.74 -5.74
CA VAL A 211 4.75 -1.59 -5.15
C VAL A 211 6.23 -1.62 -5.51
N GLY A 212 6.75 -0.47 -5.93
CA GLY A 212 8.17 -0.24 -6.11
C GLY A 212 8.82 0.35 -4.87
N ALA A 213 10.15 0.32 -4.85
CA ALA A 213 10.95 0.94 -3.81
C ALA A 213 12.08 1.77 -4.39
N GLY A 214 12.19 3.02 -3.92
CA GLY A 214 13.33 3.87 -4.19
C GLY A 214 14.53 3.44 -3.37
N ILE A 215 15.69 3.35 -3.99
CA ILE A 215 16.95 3.05 -3.33
C ILE A 215 18.00 4.11 -3.67
N ASN A 216 19.01 4.22 -2.83
CA ASN A 216 20.19 5.07 -3.07
C ASN A 216 21.44 4.22 -3.33
N THR A 217 22.55 4.86 -3.63
CA THR A 217 23.83 4.21 -3.94
C THR A 217 24.76 4.06 -2.73
N ARG A 218 24.28 4.21 -1.50
CA ARG A 218 25.11 4.20 -0.29
C ARG A 218 24.91 2.95 0.56
N ASP A 219 23.66 2.55 0.79
CA ASP A 219 23.29 1.45 1.68
C ASP A 219 22.56 0.29 0.96
N TYR A 220 22.75 0.21 -0.36
CA TYR A 220 22.04 -0.76 -1.20
C TYR A 220 22.30 -2.22 -0.80
N GLU A 221 23.48 -2.53 -0.27
CA GLU A 221 23.84 -3.91 0.13
C GLU A 221 22.95 -4.44 1.28
N GLU A 222 22.53 -3.56 2.18
CA GLU A 222 21.61 -3.89 3.28
C GLU A 222 20.15 -3.63 2.90
N ARG A 223 19.89 -2.54 2.18
CA ARG A 223 18.55 -2.08 1.82
C ARG A 223 17.87 -3.01 0.82
N VAL A 224 18.56 -3.39 -0.26
CA VAL A 224 17.95 -4.22 -1.32
C VAL A 224 17.39 -5.54 -0.78
N PRO A 225 18.14 -6.37 -0.04
CA PRO A 225 17.60 -7.61 0.50
C PRO A 225 16.43 -7.39 1.46
N ALA A 226 16.45 -6.33 2.27
CA ALA A 226 15.37 -6.01 3.19
C ALA A 226 14.06 -5.65 2.46
N LEU A 227 14.16 -4.81 1.41
CA LEU A 227 12.99 -4.40 0.62
C LEU A 227 12.41 -5.54 -0.21
N LEU A 228 13.25 -6.41 -0.78
CA LEU A 228 12.79 -7.61 -1.48
C LEU A 228 12.10 -8.59 -0.53
N LYS A 229 12.64 -8.77 0.67
CA LYS A 229 12.01 -9.58 1.73
C LYS A 229 10.65 -9.02 2.14
N ALA A 230 10.51 -7.69 2.19
CA ALA A 230 9.24 -7.01 2.45
C ALA A 230 8.23 -7.15 1.31
N GLY A 231 8.68 -7.57 0.11
CA GLY A 231 7.85 -7.84 -1.06
C GLY A 231 7.84 -6.74 -2.12
N ALA A 232 8.86 -5.88 -2.20
CA ALA A 232 8.98 -4.93 -3.30
C ALA A 232 9.02 -5.66 -4.66
N ASP A 233 8.20 -5.23 -5.61
CA ASP A 233 8.10 -5.85 -6.94
C ASP A 233 9.15 -5.31 -7.91
N VAL A 234 9.62 -4.08 -7.67
CA VAL A 234 10.58 -3.38 -8.53
C VAL A 234 11.37 -2.36 -7.73
N LEU A 235 12.62 -2.18 -8.06
CA LEU A 235 13.50 -1.18 -7.45
C LEU A 235 13.76 -0.02 -8.40
N CYS A 236 14.08 1.16 -7.88
CA CYS A 236 14.55 2.29 -8.67
C CYS A 236 15.65 3.04 -7.93
N ILE A 237 16.84 3.11 -8.53
CA ILE A 237 17.92 3.95 -8.04
C ILE A 237 17.58 5.40 -8.42
N ASP A 238 17.37 6.26 -7.42
CA ASP A 238 16.95 7.64 -7.61
C ASP A 238 18.00 8.60 -7.07
N SER A 239 18.57 9.40 -7.95
CA SER A 239 19.46 10.50 -7.59
C SER A 239 19.29 11.67 -8.56
N SER A 240 19.77 12.87 -8.18
CA SER A 240 19.77 14.04 -9.04
C SER A 240 20.70 13.90 -10.26
N GLU A 241 21.70 13.01 -10.17
CA GLU A 241 22.63 12.67 -11.25
C GLU A 241 22.75 11.15 -11.38
N GLY A 242 22.18 10.60 -12.46
CA GLY A 242 22.17 9.18 -12.74
C GLY A 242 23.37 8.69 -13.55
N PHE A 243 24.00 9.57 -14.30
CA PHE A 243 25.19 9.25 -15.09
C PHE A 243 26.45 9.17 -14.19
N SER A 244 26.49 8.18 -13.33
CA SER A 244 27.55 8.01 -12.34
C SER A 244 27.94 6.55 -12.14
N GLU A 245 29.24 6.35 -11.85
CA GLU A 245 29.77 5.02 -11.54
C GLU A 245 29.09 4.38 -10.34
N TRP A 246 28.60 5.17 -9.38
CA TRP A 246 27.87 4.68 -8.21
C TRP A 246 26.58 3.97 -8.57
N GLN A 247 25.84 4.50 -9.55
CA GLN A 247 24.64 3.82 -10.03
C GLN A 247 24.96 2.51 -10.74
N LYS A 248 26.02 2.51 -11.57
CA LYS A 248 26.50 1.29 -12.22
C LYS A 248 26.87 0.22 -11.19
N LEU A 249 27.65 0.56 -10.17
CA LEU A 249 28.03 -0.36 -9.09
C LEU A 249 26.81 -0.93 -8.37
N THR A 250 25.79 -0.13 -8.14
CA THR A 250 24.53 -0.58 -7.52
C THR A 250 23.77 -1.54 -8.44
N ILE A 251 23.70 -1.24 -9.74
CA ILE A 251 23.09 -2.15 -10.74
C ILE A 251 23.88 -3.46 -10.81
N ASP A 252 25.21 -3.40 -10.88
CA ASP A 252 26.10 -4.56 -10.92
C ASP A 252 25.92 -5.46 -9.68
N TYR A 253 25.74 -4.86 -8.50
CA TYR A 253 25.42 -5.61 -7.27
C TYR A 253 24.10 -6.36 -7.40
N ILE A 254 23.03 -5.69 -7.86
CA ILE A 254 21.72 -6.30 -8.02
C ILE A 254 21.78 -7.43 -9.05
N ARG A 255 22.44 -7.22 -10.18
CA ARG A 255 22.59 -8.25 -11.24
C ARG A 255 23.38 -9.46 -10.79
N ARG A 256 24.47 -9.26 -10.03
CA ARG A 256 25.29 -10.37 -9.50
C ARG A 256 24.55 -11.21 -8.47
N ASN A 257 23.74 -10.60 -7.61
CA ASN A 257 23.09 -11.30 -6.50
C ASN A 257 21.70 -11.86 -6.86
N TYR A 258 20.98 -11.20 -7.78
CA TYR A 258 19.56 -11.51 -8.07
C TYR A 258 19.28 -11.75 -9.57
N GLY A 259 20.26 -11.50 -10.46
CA GLY A 259 20.08 -11.64 -11.90
C GLY A 259 18.96 -10.75 -12.45
N ASP A 260 18.21 -11.29 -13.41
CA ASP A 260 17.07 -10.60 -14.04
C ASP A 260 15.74 -10.80 -13.28
N SER A 261 15.74 -11.58 -12.21
CA SER A 261 14.55 -11.80 -11.41
C SER A 261 14.10 -10.53 -10.64
N VAL A 262 15.05 -9.65 -10.32
CA VAL A 262 14.78 -8.34 -9.69
C VAL A 262 14.85 -7.27 -10.76
N LYS A 263 13.73 -6.57 -10.97
CA LYS A 263 13.67 -5.45 -11.90
C LYS A 263 14.18 -4.18 -11.22
N VAL A 264 15.07 -3.47 -11.89
CA VAL A 264 15.67 -2.23 -11.38
C VAL A 264 15.71 -1.14 -12.42
N GLY A 265 15.14 0.01 -12.07
CA GLY A 265 15.31 1.26 -12.80
C GLY A 265 16.44 2.10 -12.24
N ALA A 266 16.90 3.05 -13.02
CA ALA A 266 17.97 3.96 -12.63
C ALA A 266 17.76 5.37 -13.20
N GLY A 267 18.28 6.37 -12.56
CA GLY A 267 18.20 7.77 -12.99
C GLY A 267 18.50 8.74 -11.85
N ASN A 268 18.45 10.05 -12.15
CA ASN A 268 17.90 10.66 -13.36
C ASN A 268 19.00 11.00 -14.36
N VAL A 269 18.65 10.96 -15.63
CA VAL A 269 19.52 11.40 -16.72
C VAL A 269 18.76 12.36 -17.63
N VAL A 270 19.45 13.15 -18.44
CA VAL A 270 18.83 14.16 -19.35
C VAL A 270 19.25 14.00 -20.81
N ASP A 271 20.21 13.17 -21.10
CA ASP A 271 20.76 12.99 -22.45
C ASP A 271 20.85 11.51 -22.87
N ALA A 272 21.18 11.31 -24.15
CA ALA A 272 21.28 9.99 -24.73
C ALA A 272 22.50 9.20 -24.23
N GLU A 273 23.55 9.85 -23.77
CA GLU A 273 24.76 9.20 -23.28
C GLU A 273 24.51 8.62 -21.90
N GLY A 274 23.94 9.40 -20.97
CA GLY A 274 23.53 8.92 -19.65
C GLY A 274 22.48 7.81 -19.76
N PHE A 275 21.52 7.93 -20.70
CA PHE A 275 20.55 6.87 -20.94
C PHE A 275 21.24 5.54 -21.34
N ARG A 276 22.15 5.60 -22.33
CA ARG A 276 22.88 4.38 -22.80
C ARG A 276 23.72 3.81 -21.68
N PHE A 277 24.42 4.63 -20.92
CA PHE A 277 25.24 4.22 -19.80
C PHE A 277 24.47 3.35 -18.79
N LEU A 278 23.27 3.80 -18.38
CA LEU A 278 22.42 3.06 -17.44
C LEU A 278 21.82 1.80 -18.08
N ALA A 279 21.40 1.89 -19.34
CA ALA A 279 20.86 0.75 -20.07
C ALA A 279 21.91 -0.35 -20.27
N ASP A 280 23.16 0.01 -20.64
CA ASP A 280 24.28 -0.90 -20.83
C ASP A 280 24.76 -1.49 -19.51
N ALA A 281 24.63 -0.74 -18.39
CA ALA A 281 24.86 -1.27 -17.05
C ALA A 281 23.81 -2.32 -16.62
N GLY A 282 22.70 -2.42 -17.35
CA GLY A 282 21.68 -3.45 -17.09
C GLY A 282 20.40 -2.93 -16.43
N ALA A 283 20.13 -1.65 -16.43
CA ALA A 283 18.85 -1.11 -15.96
C ALA A 283 17.69 -1.64 -16.83
N ASP A 284 16.54 -1.94 -16.20
CA ASP A 284 15.33 -2.39 -16.90
C ASP A 284 14.50 -1.23 -17.41
N PHE A 285 14.63 -0.07 -16.80
CA PHE A 285 14.06 1.20 -17.26
C PHE A 285 14.95 2.37 -16.78
N VAL A 286 14.82 3.50 -17.45
CA VAL A 286 15.63 4.69 -17.14
C VAL A 286 14.70 5.86 -16.86
N LYS A 287 14.93 6.55 -15.76
CA LYS A 287 14.21 7.74 -15.35
C LYS A 287 14.88 8.97 -15.97
N VAL A 288 14.16 9.65 -16.89
CA VAL A 288 14.67 10.79 -17.64
C VAL A 288 14.05 12.07 -17.12
N GLY A 289 14.88 13.09 -16.86
CA GLY A 289 14.50 14.42 -16.44
C GLY A 289 15.14 14.85 -15.12
N ILE A 290 15.63 16.08 -15.07
CA ILE A 290 16.23 16.71 -13.89
C ILE A 290 15.62 18.10 -13.72
N GLY A 291 15.18 18.43 -12.48
CA GLY A 291 14.78 19.77 -12.11
C GLY A 291 13.61 20.35 -12.93
N GLY A 292 12.63 19.54 -13.32
CA GLY A 292 11.48 19.94 -14.12
C GLY A 292 10.52 20.92 -13.44
N GLY A 293 10.54 21.01 -12.11
CA GLY A 293 9.68 21.91 -11.34
C GLY A 293 10.24 23.35 -11.27
N ALA A 294 9.36 24.35 -11.24
CA ALA A 294 9.75 25.77 -11.18
C ALA A 294 10.56 26.12 -9.91
N ILE A 295 10.32 25.42 -8.80
CA ILE A 295 10.98 25.62 -7.51
C ILE A 295 12.14 24.65 -7.28
N CYS A 296 12.45 23.77 -8.23
CA CYS A 296 13.50 22.77 -8.09
C CYS A 296 14.89 23.42 -8.26
N ILE A 297 15.74 23.29 -7.24
CA ILE A 297 17.10 23.85 -7.25
C ILE A 297 18.12 22.91 -7.89
N THR A 298 17.81 21.64 -8.11
CA THR A 298 18.74 20.66 -8.71
C THR A 298 19.17 21.00 -10.13
N ARG A 299 18.42 21.85 -10.85
CA ARG A 299 18.80 22.34 -12.18
C ARG A 299 19.81 23.50 -12.15
N CYS A 300 20.15 23.97 -10.96
CA CYS A 300 21.13 25.06 -10.76
C CYS A 300 22.54 24.54 -10.45
N VAL A 301 22.77 23.22 -10.56
CA VAL A 301 24.05 22.57 -10.33
C VAL A 301 24.77 22.34 -11.63
#